data_81fbdb703a74948905b80d33c9e9e344
#
_entry.id   81fbdb703a74948905b80d33c9e9e344
#
_cell.length_a   1.000
_cell.length_b   1.000
_cell.length_c   1.000
_cell.angle_alpha   90.00
_cell.angle_beta   90.00
_cell.angle_gamma   90.00
#
_symmetry.space_group_name_H-M   'P 1'
#
loop_
_entity.id
_entity.type
_entity.pdbx_description
1 polymer ?
#
loop_
_entity_poly.entity_id
_entity_poly.type
_entity_poly.pdbx_seq_one_letter_code
_entity_poly.pdbx_strand_id
1 'polypeptide(L)'
;MILLLLSISKSFGEVNLNEFNPDKGVIALMYHRFNENKYPSTNIRNEIFLEHLAQIKNSKIEFISFNKFSEIIKSKMEKNYLLLTIDDGFESFYLNAWPVLK
;
A
#
# COMPACT_ATOMS: atom_id res chain seq x y z
N MET A 1 -1.03 12.36 -2.51
CA MET A 1 -0.08 12.37 -3.63
C MET A 1 -0.25 11.10 -4.43
N ILE A 2 -1.02 11.19 -5.47
CA ILE A 2 -1.37 10.08 -6.36
C ILE A 2 -0.85 10.45 -7.74
N LEU A 3 0.45 10.43 -7.91
CA LEU A 3 1.04 10.79 -9.20
C LEU A 3 1.76 9.63 -9.89
N LEU A 4 1.65 8.43 -9.37
CA LEU A 4 2.38 7.29 -9.93
C LEU A 4 1.56 6.39 -10.85
N LEU A 5 0.30 6.73 -11.11
CA LEU A 5 -0.56 5.94 -12.00
C LEU A 5 -0.65 6.50 -13.42
N LEU A 6 0.00 7.59 -13.73
CA LEU A 6 -0.04 8.20 -15.07
C LEU A 6 0.96 7.61 -16.07
N SER A 7 1.79 6.67 -15.66
CA SER A 7 2.71 5.98 -16.57
C SER A 7 2.20 4.63 -17.08
N ILE A 8 0.96 4.26 -16.75
CA ILE A 8 0.35 3.05 -17.32
C ILE A 8 0.04 3.35 -18.78
N SER A 9 0.75 2.64 -19.62
CA SER A 9 0.71 2.74 -21.07
C SER A 9 -0.71 2.75 -21.63
N LYS A 10 -0.89 3.41 -22.75
CA LYS A 10 -2.12 3.54 -23.57
C LYS A 10 -2.85 2.24 -23.96
N SER A 11 -2.47 1.09 -23.41
CA SER A 11 -3.06 -0.23 -23.72
C SER A 11 -4.31 -0.58 -22.91
N PHE A 12 -4.69 0.22 -21.91
CA PHE A 12 -5.84 -0.07 -21.05
C PHE A 12 -7.05 0.86 -21.23
N GLY A 13 -7.24 1.41 -22.41
CA GLY A 13 -8.35 2.30 -22.69
C GLY A 13 -8.16 3.71 -22.08
N GLU A 14 -8.94 4.68 -22.52
CA GLU A 14 -8.97 6.01 -21.92
C GLU A 14 -9.58 5.92 -20.53
N VAL A 15 -8.79 6.26 -19.49
CA VAL A 15 -9.33 6.43 -18.15
C VAL A 15 -10.10 7.75 -18.13
N ASN A 16 -11.40 7.69 -17.86
CA ASN A 16 -12.20 8.87 -17.68
C ASN A 16 -11.83 9.56 -16.36
N LEU A 17 -10.95 10.53 -16.41
CA LEU A 17 -10.50 11.28 -15.24
C LEU A 17 -11.61 12.06 -14.53
N ASN A 18 -12.75 12.27 -15.19
CA ASN A 18 -13.90 12.93 -14.57
C ASN A 18 -14.63 12.04 -13.56
N GLU A 19 -14.43 10.73 -13.64
CA GLU A 19 -14.97 9.76 -12.66
C GLU A 19 -13.98 9.47 -11.52
N PHE A 20 -12.74 9.90 -11.66
CA PHE A 20 -11.73 9.70 -10.64
C PHE A 20 -11.90 10.76 -9.53
N ASN A 21 -12.19 10.30 -8.32
CA ASN A 21 -12.17 11.16 -7.14
C ASN A 21 -10.78 11.07 -6.48
N PRO A 22 -9.91 12.08 -6.60
CA PRO A 22 -8.56 12.05 -6.05
C PRO A 22 -8.55 12.01 -4.52
N ASP A 23 -9.67 12.36 -3.89
CA ASP A 23 -9.78 12.40 -2.43
C ASP A 23 -10.21 11.05 -1.84
N LYS A 24 -10.58 10.07 -2.68
CA LYS A 24 -11.07 8.76 -2.24
C LYS A 24 -10.49 7.66 -3.11
N GLY A 25 -9.94 6.63 -2.46
CA GLY A 25 -9.33 5.54 -3.19
C GLY A 25 -8.63 4.54 -2.29
N VAL A 26 -7.98 3.57 -2.91
CA VAL A 26 -7.12 2.60 -2.23
C VAL A 26 -5.67 2.92 -2.52
N ILE A 27 -4.88 3.08 -1.46
CA ILE A 27 -3.42 3.19 -1.53
C ILE A 27 -2.87 1.82 -1.20
N ALA A 28 -2.09 1.23 -2.10
CA ALA A 28 -1.35 0.02 -1.85
C ALA A 28 0.09 0.38 -1.44
N LEU A 29 0.48 0.04 -0.22
CA LEU A 29 1.85 0.10 0.24
C LEU A 29 2.49 -1.27 0.07
N MET A 30 3.58 -1.32 -0.67
CA MET A 30 4.30 -2.54 -0.98
C MET A 30 5.67 -2.53 -0.30
N TYR A 31 5.95 -3.60 0.45
CA TYR A 31 7.26 -3.84 1.06
C TYR A 31 7.80 -5.19 0.60
N HIS A 32 9.12 -5.39 0.75
CA HIS A 32 9.79 -6.64 0.41
C HIS A 32 10.63 -7.14 1.58
N ARG A 33 11.68 -6.40 1.94
CA ARG A 33 12.66 -6.78 2.96
C ARG A 33 12.63 -5.80 4.14
N PHE A 34 12.98 -6.29 5.30
CA PHE A 34 12.98 -5.52 6.53
C PHE A 34 14.33 -5.67 7.23
N ASN A 35 15.02 -4.56 7.40
CA ASN A 35 16.32 -4.49 8.08
C ASN A 35 17.44 -5.32 7.42
N GLU A 36 17.38 -5.47 6.11
CA GLU A 36 18.39 -6.15 5.29
C GLU A 36 19.19 -5.13 4.46
N ASN A 37 20.10 -4.40 5.10
CA ASN A 37 20.84 -3.28 4.48
C ASN A 37 21.69 -3.66 3.23
N LYS A 38 21.95 -4.94 3.05
CA LYS A 38 22.61 -5.47 1.85
C LYS A 38 21.81 -5.25 0.56
N TYR A 39 20.49 -5.05 0.67
CA TYR A 39 19.57 -4.93 -0.45
C TYR A 39 18.83 -3.59 -0.43
N PRO A 40 19.52 -2.45 -0.59
CA PRO A 40 18.95 -1.13 -0.32
C PRO A 40 17.76 -0.76 -1.21
N SER A 41 17.64 -1.33 -2.40
CA SER A 41 16.55 -1.03 -3.33
C SER A 41 15.21 -1.66 -2.94
N THR A 42 15.22 -2.70 -2.11
CA THR A 42 14.01 -3.45 -1.69
C THR A 42 13.85 -3.50 -0.18
N ASN A 43 14.74 -2.86 0.56
CA ASN A 43 14.78 -2.90 2.02
C ASN A 43 14.17 -1.65 2.65
N ILE A 44 13.48 -1.85 3.76
CA ILE A 44 13.13 -0.78 4.68
C ILE A 44 13.77 -1.06 6.06
N ARG A 45 14.26 -0.01 6.71
CA ARG A 45 14.70 -0.13 8.10
C ARG A 45 13.50 -0.24 9.02
N ASN A 46 13.64 -1.01 10.09
CA ASN A 46 12.53 -1.24 11.03
C ASN A 46 11.99 0.06 11.63
N GLU A 47 12.85 1.02 11.97
CA GLU A 47 12.44 2.31 12.52
C GLU A 47 11.51 3.06 11.56
N ILE A 48 11.86 3.08 10.28
CA ILE A 48 11.07 3.76 9.24
C ILE A 48 9.73 3.03 9.02
N PHE A 49 9.75 1.69 9.04
CA PHE A 49 8.52 0.92 8.95
C PHE A 49 7.56 1.23 10.12
N LEU A 50 8.08 1.30 11.35
CA LEU A 50 7.28 1.67 12.53
C LEU A 50 6.74 3.11 12.45
N GLU A 51 7.53 4.05 11.91
CA GLU A 51 7.06 5.42 11.64
C GLU A 51 5.91 5.44 10.63
N HIS A 52 6.00 4.66 9.55
CA HIS A 52 4.91 4.52 8.58
C HIS A 52 3.64 4.00 9.25
N LEU A 53 3.74 2.95 10.06
CA LEU A 53 2.58 2.39 10.78
C LEU A 53 1.97 3.40 11.75
N ALA A 54 2.80 4.19 12.45
CA ALA A 54 2.32 5.23 13.36
C ALA A 54 1.58 6.34 12.60
N GLN A 55 2.11 6.79 11.47
CA GLN A 55 1.46 7.79 10.61
C GLN A 55 0.12 7.29 10.09
N ILE A 56 0.05 6.04 9.64
CA ILE A 56 -1.19 5.43 9.16
C ILE A 56 -2.21 5.33 10.29
N LYS A 57 -1.80 4.88 11.47
CA LYS A 57 -2.67 4.79 12.65
C LYS A 57 -3.26 6.15 13.04
N ASN A 58 -2.48 7.22 12.90
CA ASN A 58 -2.91 8.59 13.19
C ASN A 58 -3.72 9.24 12.06
N SER A 59 -3.76 8.62 10.89
CA SER A 59 -4.58 9.06 9.77
C SER A 59 -6.01 8.56 9.88
N LYS A 60 -6.87 9.06 8.98
CA LYS A 60 -8.24 8.55 8.82
C LYS A 60 -8.35 7.43 7.78
N ILE A 61 -7.22 6.84 7.38
CA ILE A 61 -7.16 5.80 6.36
C ILE A 61 -7.44 4.45 7.03
N GLU A 62 -8.39 3.70 6.48
CA GLU A 62 -8.73 2.37 6.98
C GLU A 62 -7.85 1.30 6.33
N PHE A 63 -7.21 0.47 7.15
CA PHE A 63 -6.58 -0.76 6.67
C PHE A 63 -7.62 -1.76 6.21
N ILE A 64 -7.40 -2.35 5.03
CA ILE A 64 -8.27 -3.37 4.48
C ILE A 64 -7.50 -4.63 4.10
N SER A 65 -8.17 -5.76 4.18
CA SER A 65 -7.67 -7.03 3.64
C SER A 65 -7.79 -7.09 2.12
N PHE A 66 -7.09 -8.02 1.50
CA PHE A 66 -7.21 -8.26 0.06
C PHE A 66 -8.66 -8.64 -0.35
N ASN A 67 -9.36 -9.42 0.45
CA ASN A 67 -10.75 -9.76 0.20
C ASN A 67 -11.63 -8.52 0.20
N LYS A 68 -11.45 -7.64 1.19
CA LYS A 68 -12.16 -6.37 1.25
C LYS A 68 -11.84 -5.45 0.08
N PHE A 69 -10.59 -5.41 -0.36
CA PHE A 69 -10.17 -4.70 -1.57
C PHE A 69 -10.97 -5.17 -2.79
N SER A 70 -11.09 -6.49 -2.99
CA SER A 70 -11.84 -7.07 -4.10
C SER A 70 -13.33 -6.69 -4.12
N GLU A 71 -13.91 -6.45 -2.95
CA GLU A 71 -15.28 -5.96 -2.83
C GLU A 71 -15.39 -4.46 -3.13
N ILE A 72 -14.47 -3.67 -2.56
CA ILE A 72 -14.49 -2.20 -2.63
C ILE A 72 -14.30 -1.70 -4.06
N ILE A 73 -13.39 -2.31 -4.83
CA ILE A 73 -13.11 -1.87 -6.21
C ILE A 73 -14.31 -2.04 -7.16
N LYS A 74 -15.31 -2.82 -6.76
CA LYS A 74 -16.54 -3.04 -7.53
C LYS A 74 -17.65 -2.03 -7.19
N SER A 75 -17.42 -1.14 -6.24
CA SER A 75 -18.39 -0.20 -5.74
C SER A 75 -17.83 1.22 -5.69
N LYS A 76 -18.70 2.21 -5.47
CA LYS A 76 -18.27 3.58 -5.24
C LYS A 76 -17.50 3.68 -3.91
N MET A 77 -16.31 4.25 -3.96
CA MET A 77 -15.50 4.48 -2.76
C MET A 77 -15.99 5.74 -2.03
N GLU A 78 -16.25 5.62 -0.75
CA GLU A 78 -16.72 6.73 0.08
C GLU A 78 -15.66 7.31 1.01
N LYS A 79 -14.54 6.61 1.16
CA LYS A 79 -13.39 7.01 1.99
C LYS A 79 -12.08 6.48 1.42
N ASN A 80 -10.97 6.85 2.04
CA ASN A 80 -9.66 6.34 1.69
C ASN A 80 -9.38 5.03 2.43
N TYR A 81 -8.78 4.08 1.70
CA TYR A 81 -8.39 2.78 2.21
C TYR A 81 -6.90 2.53 1.95
N LEU A 82 -6.32 1.69 2.77
CA LEU A 82 -4.94 1.27 2.64
C LEU A 82 -4.85 -0.25 2.62
N LEU A 83 -4.22 -0.77 1.57
CA LEU A 83 -3.85 -2.17 1.43
C LEU A 83 -2.33 -2.29 1.65
N LEU A 84 -1.94 -3.18 2.54
CA LEU A 84 -0.53 -3.50 2.76
C LEU A 84 -0.20 -4.80 2.03
N THR A 85 0.84 -4.78 1.21
CA THR A 85 1.36 -5.96 0.52
C THR A 85 2.83 -6.19 0.86
N ILE A 86 3.18 -7.46 1.02
CA ILE A 86 4.55 -7.90 1.29
C ILE A 86 4.94 -8.86 0.18
N ASP A 87 5.85 -8.42 -0.66
CA ASP A 87 6.28 -9.20 -1.82
C ASP A 87 7.41 -10.18 -1.46
N ASP A 88 7.52 -11.24 -2.23
CA ASP A 88 8.58 -12.26 -2.20
C ASP A 88 8.67 -13.11 -0.93
N GLY A 89 7.96 -12.80 0.14
CA GLY A 89 7.91 -13.62 1.36
C GLY A 89 9.26 -13.87 2.03
N PHE A 90 10.15 -12.87 2.03
CA PHE A 90 11.46 -12.99 2.67
C PHE A 90 11.35 -13.24 4.17
N GLU A 91 12.29 -14.01 4.72
CA GLU A 91 12.36 -14.31 6.15
C GLU A 91 12.38 -13.05 7.01
N SER A 92 12.98 -11.98 6.52
CA SER A 92 13.04 -10.70 7.23
C SER A 92 11.67 -10.08 7.51
N PHE A 93 10.66 -10.36 6.70
CA PHE A 93 9.28 -10.01 7.01
C PHE A 93 8.80 -10.70 8.29
N TYR A 94 8.98 -12.02 8.35
CA TYR A 94 8.54 -12.81 9.51
C TYR A 94 9.23 -12.40 10.80
N LEU A 95 10.53 -12.13 10.73
CA LEU A 95 11.35 -11.78 11.89
C LEU A 95 11.10 -10.33 12.38
N ASN A 96 10.87 -9.40 11.47
CA ASN A 96 10.88 -7.96 11.79
C ASN A 96 9.50 -7.29 11.70
N ALA A 97 8.71 -7.58 10.68
CA ALA A 97 7.43 -6.90 10.47
C ALA A 97 6.24 -7.64 11.07
N TRP A 98 6.19 -8.96 10.93
CA TRP A 98 5.09 -9.77 11.43
C TRP A 98 4.80 -9.58 12.93
N PRO A 99 5.79 -9.48 13.83
CA PRO A 99 5.53 -9.27 15.26
C PRO A 99 4.77 -7.98 15.59
N VAL A 100 4.84 -6.97 14.74
CA VAL A 100 4.15 -5.70 14.94
C VAL A 100 2.84 -5.56 14.15
N LEU A 101 2.62 -6.45 13.19
CA LEU A 101 1.41 -6.46 12.37
C LEU A 101 0.32 -7.40 12.90
N LYS A 102 0.66 -8.41 13.69
CA LYS A 102 -0.26 -9.42 14.24
C LYS A 102 -1.07 -8.91 15.42
#